data_62c05febac327cbec8e4f4b8364b7322
#
_entry.id   62c05febac327cbec8e4f4b8364b7322
#
_cell.length_a   1.000
_cell.length_b   1.000
_cell.length_c   1.000
_cell.angle_alpha   90.00
_cell.angle_beta   90.00
_cell.angle_gamma   90.00
#
_symmetry.space_group_name_H-M   'P 1'
#
loop_
_entity.id
_entity.type
_entity.pdbx_description
1 polymer ?
#
loop_
_entity_poly.entity_id
_entity_poly.type
_entity_poly.pdbx_seq_one_letter_code
_entity_poly.pdbx_strand_id
1 'polypeptide(L)'
;FLVGEVLTDVVDSWLMAESMATSVPERPGKFDRFSESFDAAELVASVDRGRKLYFSNEAQCVKCHGPSQLGDGQTNDYDDWTKEFFDWKQSDNESFAPMMKAYLALGGLKPRNILPRNLRKGVYRGGRRPVDLYWRIHNGIDGSGMPESNKVALNEDDLWDLVNYVLELPYEDASRPGNELRVNTKEVR
;
A
#
# COMPACT_ATOMS: atom_id res chain seq x y z
N PHE A 1 -10.86 -19.35 -35.76
CA PHE A 1 -11.33 -20.27 -34.71
C PHE A 1 -10.84 -19.82 -33.34
N LEU A 2 -9.55 -19.77 -33.07
CA LEU A 2 -8.96 -19.37 -31.78
C LEU A 2 -9.34 -17.96 -31.29
N VAL A 3 -9.51 -16.99 -32.19
CA VAL A 3 -9.86 -15.61 -31.81
C VAL A 3 -11.29 -15.52 -31.27
N GLY A 4 -12.22 -16.32 -31.80
CA GLY A 4 -13.61 -16.33 -31.32
C GLY A 4 -13.73 -16.93 -29.92
N GLU A 5 -13.04 -18.02 -29.64
CA GLU A 5 -13.05 -18.67 -28.33
C GLU A 5 -12.44 -17.75 -27.27
N VAL A 6 -11.27 -17.15 -27.53
CA VAL A 6 -10.61 -16.21 -26.59
C VAL A 6 -11.48 -14.98 -26.32
N LEU A 7 -12.16 -14.43 -27.35
CA LEU A 7 -13.06 -13.29 -27.16
C LEU A 7 -14.26 -13.66 -26.31
N THR A 8 -14.82 -14.85 -26.49
CA THR A 8 -15.94 -15.33 -25.66
C THR A 8 -15.51 -15.45 -24.20
N ASP A 9 -14.37 -16.09 -23.93
CA ASP A 9 -13.85 -16.25 -22.56
C ASP A 9 -13.58 -14.89 -21.88
N VAL A 10 -13.06 -13.91 -22.64
CA VAL A 10 -12.85 -12.54 -22.12
C VAL A 10 -14.16 -11.85 -21.80
N VAL A 11 -15.15 -11.94 -22.68
CA VAL A 11 -16.48 -11.34 -22.46
C VAL A 11 -17.17 -11.99 -21.26
N ASP A 12 -17.14 -13.31 -21.16
CA ASP A 12 -17.73 -14.04 -20.03
C ASP A 12 -17.05 -13.69 -18.70
N SER A 13 -15.72 -13.54 -18.74
CA SER A 13 -14.94 -13.08 -17.57
C SER A 13 -15.32 -11.66 -17.14
N TRP A 14 -15.57 -10.76 -18.07
CA TRP A 14 -16.02 -9.39 -17.78
C TRP A 14 -17.43 -9.35 -17.23
N LEU A 15 -18.35 -10.09 -17.80
CA LEU A 15 -19.72 -10.20 -17.30
C LEU A 15 -19.77 -10.79 -15.88
N MET A 16 -18.93 -11.79 -15.62
CA MET A 16 -18.78 -12.35 -14.28
C MET A 16 -18.20 -11.31 -13.31
N ALA A 17 -17.14 -10.59 -13.69
CA ALA A 17 -16.54 -9.54 -12.89
C ALA A 17 -17.54 -8.41 -12.60
N GLU A 18 -18.36 -7.99 -13.59
CA GLU A 18 -19.40 -6.99 -13.40
C GLU A 18 -20.46 -7.44 -12.40
N SER A 19 -20.89 -8.72 -12.48
CA SER A 19 -21.85 -9.30 -11.54
C SER A 19 -21.32 -9.43 -10.11
N MET A 20 -19.98 -9.51 -9.95
CA MET A 20 -19.27 -9.61 -8.66
C MET A 20 -18.74 -8.26 -8.19
N ALA A 21 -18.92 -7.19 -8.96
CA ALA A 21 -18.43 -5.87 -8.61
C ALA A 21 -19.02 -5.42 -7.27
N THR A 22 -18.16 -5.19 -6.31
CA THR A 22 -18.54 -4.57 -5.05
C THR A 22 -18.86 -3.08 -5.28
N SER A 23 -19.89 -2.59 -4.60
CA SER A 23 -20.21 -1.16 -4.63
C SER A 23 -18.98 -0.35 -4.18
N VAL A 24 -18.70 0.75 -4.87
CA VAL A 24 -17.65 1.67 -4.46
C VAL A 24 -18.02 2.24 -3.10
N PRO A 25 -17.19 2.09 -2.06
CA PRO A 25 -17.51 2.63 -0.75
C PRO A 25 -17.52 4.16 -0.82
N GLU A 26 -18.60 4.74 -0.35
CA GLU A 26 -18.71 6.20 -0.23
C GLU A 26 -18.08 6.65 1.09
N ARG A 27 -17.26 7.70 1.01
CA ARG A 27 -16.74 8.32 2.22
C ARG A 27 -17.91 8.85 3.05
N PRO A 28 -18.00 8.50 4.35
CA PRO A 28 -19.05 9.04 5.20
C PRO A 28 -19.07 10.58 5.18
N GLY A 29 -20.26 11.17 4.96
CA GLY A 29 -20.42 12.62 4.82
C GLY A 29 -19.91 13.42 6.03
N LYS A 30 -19.93 12.81 7.23
CA LYS A 30 -19.36 13.41 8.46
C LYS A 30 -17.86 13.72 8.35
N PHE A 31 -17.14 13.11 7.44
CA PHE A 31 -15.71 13.35 7.20
C PHE A 31 -15.46 14.25 5.99
N ASP A 32 -16.47 14.55 5.17
CA ASP A 32 -16.32 15.38 3.99
C ASP A 32 -16.63 16.84 4.30
N ARG A 33 -15.62 17.71 4.20
CA ARG A 33 -15.72 19.15 4.47
C ARG A 33 -16.70 19.91 3.56
N PHE A 34 -17.12 19.29 2.47
CA PHE A 34 -18.09 19.83 1.53
C PHE A 34 -19.50 19.27 1.72
N SER A 35 -19.67 18.30 2.63
CA SER A 35 -20.96 17.72 2.98
C SER A 35 -21.70 18.58 4.02
N GLU A 36 -23.02 18.66 3.91
CA GLU A 36 -23.89 19.26 4.92
C GLU A 36 -23.82 18.55 6.27
N SER A 37 -23.46 17.25 6.28
CA SER A 37 -23.29 16.42 7.47
C SER A 37 -21.88 16.48 8.07
N PHE A 38 -21.01 17.38 7.61
CA PHE A 38 -19.63 17.48 8.08
C PHE A 38 -19.55 17.74 9.58
N ASP A 39 -18.76 16.95 10.27
CA ASP A 39 -18.46 17.09 11.70
C ASP A 39 -16.94 17.15 11.92
N ALA A 40 -16.45 18.33 12.25
CA ALA A 40 -15.03 18.56 12.49
C ALA A 40 -14.50 17.82 13.71
N ALA A 41 -15.31 17.68 14.76
CA ALA A 41 -14.92 16.98 15.98
C ALA A 41 -14.82 15.47 15.73
N GLU A 42 -15.76 14.91 14.97
CA GLU A 42 -15.73 13.50 14.58
C GLU A 42 -14.56 13.20 13.62
N LEU A 43 -14.22 14.13 12.72
CA LEU A 43 -13.02 13.96 11.87
C LEU A 43 -11.73 13.88 12.71
N VAL A 44 -11.58 14.76 13.71
CA VAL A 44 -10.44 14.71 14.64
C VAL A 44 -10.42 13.40 15.43
N ALA A 45 -11.58 12.97 15.95
CA ALA A 45 -11.69 11.70 16.64
C ALA A 45 -11.35 10.49 15.75
N SER A 46 -11.78 10.53 14.49
CA SER A 46 -11.46 9.52 13.48
C SER A 46 -9.95 9.45 13.20
N VAL A 47 -9.28 10.60 13.05
CA VAL A 47 -7.81 10.66 12.89
C VAL A 47 -7.09 10.04 14.08
N ASP A 48 -7.56 10.29 15.30
CA ASP A 48 -6.98 9.69 16.52
C ASP A 48 -7.20 8.18 16.60
N ARG A 49 -8.38 7.68 16.20
CA ARG A 49 -8.63 6.23 16.09
C ARG A 49 -7.76 5.61 15.01
N GLY A 50 -7.68 6.22 13.84
CA GLY A 50 -6.82 5.77 12.74
C GLY A 50 -5.34 5.73 13.12
N ARG A 51 -4.87 6.70 13.92
CA ARG A 51 -3.52 6.68 14.50
C ARG A 51 -3.31 5.45 15.38
N LYS A 52 -4.24 5.14 16.27
CA LYS A 52 -4.14 3.94 17.13
C LYS A 52 -4.13 2.65 16.30
N LEU A 53 -5.01 2.56 15.31
CA LEU A 53 -5.06 1.42 14.38
C LEU A 53 -3.75 1.25 13.60
N TYR A 54 -3.15 2.34 13.12
CA TYR A 54 -1.88 2.30 12.40
C TYR A 54 -0.77 1.57 13.19
N PHE A 55 -0.74 1.76 14.52
CA PHE A 55 0.23 1.13 15.41
C PHE A 55 -0.25 -0.22 15.97
N SER A 56 -1.47 -0.61 15.71
CA SER A 56 -2.07 -1.82 16.27
C SER A 56 -1.56 -3.10 15.58
N ASN A 57 -1.80 -4.23 16.25
CA ASN A 57 -1.50 -5.54 15.68
C ASN A 57 -2.51 -5.98 14.61
N GLU A 58 -3.67 -5.36 14.58
CA GLU A 58 -4.75 -5.63 13.62
C GLU A 58 -4.41 -5.07 12.24
N ALA A 59 -3.98 -3.81 12.17
CA ALA A 59 -3.64 -3.13 10.92
C ALA A 59 -2.17 -3.29 10.51
N GLN A 60 -1.25 -3.40 11.46
CA GLN A 60 0.18 -3.65 11.27
C GLN A 60 0.92 -2.67 10.32
N CYS A 61 0.34 -1.51 10.03
CA CYS A 61 0.90 -0.55 9.09
C CYS A 61 2.31 -0.09 9.47
N VAL A 62 2.55 0.05 10.77
CA VAL A 62 3.84 0.46 11.34
C VAL A 62 4.99 -0.46 10.99
N LYS A 63 4.74 -1.76 10.76
CA LYS A 63 5.80 -2.74 10.43
C LYS A 63 6.51 -2.39 9.13
N CYS A 64 5.76 -1.88 8.16
CA CYS A 64 6.30 -1.52 6.85
C CYS A 64 6.54 -0.02 6.72
N HIS A 65 5.55 0.80 7.07
CA HIS A 65 5.64 2.26 6.90
C HIS A 65 6.45 2.95 8.00
N GLY A 66 6.82 2.23 9.07
CA GLY A 66 7.62 2.74 10.18
C GLY A 66 6.83 3.60 11.17
N PRO A 67 7.36 3.79 12.39
CA PRO A 67 6.74 4.63 13.41
C PRO A 67 6.77 6.12 13.05
N SER A 68 7.67 6.51 12.15
CA SER A 68 7.80 7.87 11.61
C SER A 68 6.88 8.13 10.41
N GLN A 69 6.25 7.08 9.83
CA GLN A 69 5.48 7.09 8.57
C GLN A 69 6.29 7.48 7.32
N LEU A 70 7.63 7.38 7.42
CA LEU A 70 8.55 7.70 6.32
C LEU A 70 8.77 6.56 5.33
N GLY A 71 8.26 5.35 5.63
CA GLY A 71 8.50 4.15 4.85
C GLY A 71 9.80 3.42 5.25
N ASP A 72 10.23 3.61 6.48
CA ASP A 72 11.48 3.09 7.06
C ASP A 72 11.28 1.91 8.03
N GLY A 73 10.06 1.36 8.09
CA GLY A 73 9.75 0.23 8.96
C GLY A 73 10.28 -1.11 8.43
N GLN A 74 10.39 -1.25 7.12
CA GLN A 74 11.03 -2.40 6.49
C GLN A 74 11.93 -1.96 5.32
N THR A 75 13.10 -2.55 5.20
CA THR A 75 14.10 -2.20 4.18
C THR A 75 14.60 -3.42 3.40
N ASN A 76 14.13 -4.61 3.76
CA ASN A 76 14.66 -5.89 3.29
C ASN A 76 13.72 -6.66 2.36
N ASP A 77 12.63 -6.05 1.93
CA ASP A 77 11.71 -6.69 1.00
C ASP A 77 12.04 -6.36 -0.46
N TYR A 78 11.78 -7.32 -1.34
CA TYR A 78 12.05 -7.23 -2.76
C TYR A 78 10.74 -7.39 -3.54
N ASP A 79 10.72 -6.93 -4.79
CA ASP A 79 9.57 -7.12 -5.65
C ASP A 79 9.26 -8.61 -5.87
N ASP A 80 7.97 -8.95 -5.92
CA ASP A 80 7.52 -10.34 -6.00
C ASP A 80 8.00 -11.03 -7.28
N TRP A 81 8.20 -10.30 -8.37
CA TRP A 81 8.66 -10.83 -9.65
C TRP A 81 10.09 -11.36 -9.59
N THR A 82 10.96 -10.67 -8.85
CA THR A 82 12.36 -11.07 -8.73
C THR A 82 12.61 -11.94 -7.52
N LYS A 83 11.79 -11.83 -6.48
CA LYS A 83 11.84 -12.65 -5.28
C LYS A 83 11.58 -14.14 -5.56
N GLU A 84 10.63 -14.42 -6.44
CA GLU A 84 10.33 -15.80 -6.86
C GLU A 84 11.49 -16.48 -7.60
N PHE A 85 12.27 -15.70 -8.37
CA PHE A 85 13.42 -16.22 -9.15
C PHE A 85 14.70 -16.28 -8.33
N PHE A 86 14.83 -15.44 -7.28
CA PHE A 86 16.06 -15.31 -6.52
C PHE A 86 15.77 -15.24 -5.03
N ASP A 87 15.82 -16.37 -4.37
CA ASP A 87 15.89 -16.38 -2.91
C ASP A 87 17.28 -15.92 -2.47
N TRP A 88 17.38 -14.67 -2.07
CA TRP A 88 18.64 -14.07 -1.61
C TRP A 88 19.28 -14.81 -0.45
N LYS A 89 18.52 -15.55 0.33
CA LYS A 89 19.04 -16.40 1.41
C LYS A 89 19.79 -17.62 0.88
N GLN A 90 19.60 -17.95 -0.41
CA GLN A 90 20.34 -19.02 -1.11
C GLN A 90 21.50 -18.47 -1.95
N SER A 91 21.85 -17.19 -1.82
CA SER A 91 22.93 -16.55 -2.59
C SER A 91 24.30 -17.20 -2.37
N ASP A 92 24.48 -17.96 -1.31
CA ASP A 92 25.69 -18.76 -1.02
C ASP A 92 25.72 -20.08 -1.80
N ASN A 93 24.69 -20.39 -2.58
CA ASN A 93 24.65 -21.56 -3.43
C ASN A 93 25.55 -21.35 -4.67
N GLU A 94 26.51 -22.25 -4.91
CA GLU A 94 27.43 -22.18 -6.04
C GLU A 94 26.73 -22.12 -7.42
N SER A 95 25.49 -22.60 -7.52
CA SER A 95 24.69 -22.54 -8.75
C SER A 95 24.04 -21.17 -9.00
N PHE A 96 23.89 -20.35 -7.97
CA PHE A 96 23.17 -19.05 -8.07
C PHE A 96 23.92 -18.03 -8.92
N ALA A 97 25.21 -17.89 -8.72
CA ALA A 97 26.02 -16.90 -9.45
C ALA A 97 26.03 -17.09 -10.98
N PRO A 98 26.19 -18.32 -11.52
CA PRO A 98 26.06 -18.59 -12.95
C PRO A 98 24.66 -18.30 -13.50
N MET A 99 23.60 -18.65 -12.77
CA MET A 99 22.21 -18.42 -13.14
C MET A 99 21.90 -16.91 -13.18
N MET A 100 22.33 -16.16 -12.17
CA MET A 100 22.20 -14.70 -12.15
C MET A 100 22.94 -14.05 -13.31
N LYS A 101 24.14 -14.51 -13.62
CA LYS A 101 24.92 -14.00 -14.76
C LYS A 101 24.21 -14.24 -16.08
N ALA A 102 23.65 -15.43 -16.29
CA ALA A 102 22.86 -15.77 -17.48
C ALA A 102 21.60 -14.91 -17.58
N TYR A 103 20.87 -14.73 -16.48
CA TYR A 103 19.67 -13.90 -16.42
C TYR A 103 19.97 -12.43 -16.78
N LEU A 104 21.03 -11.85 -16.22
CA LEU A 104 21.45 -10.48 -16.54
C LEU A 104 21.92 -10.33 -17.97
N ALA A 105 22.59 -11.34 -18.54
CA ALA A 105 23.03 -11.36 -19.95
C ALA A 105 21.85 -11.38 -20.93
N LEU A 106 20.70 -11.91 -20.52
CA LEU A 106 19.43 -11.89 -21.26
C LEU A 106 18.67 -10.56 -21.10
N GLY A 107 19.21 -9.59 -20.40
CA GLY A 107 18.56 -8.29 -20.14
C GLY A 107 17.69 -8.27 -18.89
N GLY A 108 17.76 -9.30 -18.04
CA GLY A 108 17.07 -9.33 -16.75
C GLY A 108 17.53 -8.20 -15.83
N LEU A 109 16.63 -7.70 -15.01
CA LEU A 109 16.91 -6.65 -14.02
C LEU A 109 17.33 -7.27 -12.69
N LYS A 110 18.24 -6.61 -11.98
CA LYS A 110 18.55 -7.01 -10.61
C LYS A 110 17.34 -6.79 -9.71
N PRO A 111 17.09 -7.67 -8.73
CA PRO A 111 16.08 -7.45 -7.72
C PRO A 111 16.22 -6.07 -7.08
N ARG A 112 15.10 -5.43 -6.84
CA ARG A 112 15.03 -4.12 -6.21
C ARG A 112 14.37 -4.22 -4.86
N ASN A 113 14.94 -3.53 -3.87
CA ASN A 113 14.23 -3.30 -2.62
C ASN A 113 12.95 -2.50 -2.88
N ILE A 114 11.84 -2.99 -2.37
CA ILE A 114 10.59 -2.26 -2.32
C ILE A 114 10.56 -1.50 -0.99
N LEU A 115 10.71 -0.18 -1.09
CA LEU A 115 10.54 0.68 0.08
C LEU A 115 9.09 1.13 0.18
N PRO A 116 8.46 0.97 1.35
CA PRO A 116 7.14 1.51 1.60
C PRO A 116 7.11 3.02 1.36
N ARG A 117 5.95 3.52 0.95
CA ARG A 117 5.79 4.95 0.65
C ARG A 117 5.98 5.80 1.91
N ASN A 118 6.69 6.92 1.77
CA ASN A 118 6.67 7.99 2.74
C ASN A 118 5.27 8.66 2.71
N LEU A 119 4.48 8.41 3.74
CA LEU A 119 3.08 8.87 3.83
C LEU A 119 2.99 10.37 4.14
N ARG A 120 4.01 10.94 4.79
CA ARG A 120 4.06 12.36 5.17
C ARG A 120 4.19 13.30 3.97
N LYS A 121 4.62 12.79 2.81
CA LYS A 121 4.68 13.58 1.58
C LYS A 121 3.29 13.82 0.94
N GLY A 122 2.27 13.09 1.34
CA GLY A 122 0.93 13.19 0.76
C GLY A 122 0.84 12.86 -0.73
N VAL A 123 1.85 12.14 -1.26
CA VAL A 123 1.90 11.73 -2.67
C VAL A 123 1.72 10.23 -2.74
N TYR A 124 0.61 9.79 -3.31
CA TYR A 124 0.25 8.37 -3.40
C TYR A 124 0.10 7.96 -4.86
N ARG A 125 0.52 6.73 -5.19
CA ARG A 125 0.29 6.17 -6.52
C ARG A 125 -1.21 5.90 -6.70
N GLY A 126 -1.76 6.26 -7.88
CA GLY A 126 -3.15 6.01 -8.25
C GLY A 126 -4.15 7.00 -7.63
N GLY A 127 -3.69 8.06 -6.95
CA GLY A 127 -4.54 9.16 -6.49
C GLY A 127 -4.53 9.38 -4.98
N ARG A 128 -5.08 10.53 -4.58
CA ARG A 128 -5.14 10.98 -3.18
C ARG A 128 -6.58 11.14 -2.69
N ARG A 129 -7.56 10.82 -3.53
CA ARG A 129 -8.94 10.85 -3.05
C ARG A 129 -9.10 9.87 -1.89
N PRO A 130 -9.94 10.15 -0.91
CA PRO A 130 -10.17 9.23 0.21
C PRO A 130 -10.48 7.80 -0.24
N VAL A 131 -11.31 7.65 -1.29
CA VAL A 131 -11.66 6.35 -1.85
C VAL A 131 -10.46 5.63 -2.49
N ASP A 132 -9.51 6.35 -3.08
CA ASP A 132 -8.29 5.75 -3.65
C ASP A 132 -7.42 5.14 -2.56
N LEU A 133 -7.34 5.79 -1.39
CA LEU A 133 -6.61 5.28 -0.22
C LEU A 133 -7.36 4.13 0.44
N TYR A 134 -8.69 4.23 0.54
CA TYR A 134 -9.54 3.16 1.05
C TYR A 134 -9.27 1.86 0.31
N TRP A 135 -9.37 1.87 -1.03
CA TRP A 135 -9.15 0.68 -1.85
C TRP A 135 -7.74 0.11 -1.71
N ARG A 136 -6.73 0.96 -1.55
CA ARG A 136 -5.36 0.49 -1.33
C ARG A 136 -5.17 -0.19 0.01
N ILE A 137 -5.78 0.34 1.04
CA ILE A 137 -5.71 -0.27 2.37
C ILE A 137 -6.53 -1.56 2.37
N HIS A 138 -7.73 -1.53 1.78
CA HIS A 138 -8.63 -2.68 1.74
C HIS A 138 -8.07 -3.85 0.93
N ASN A 139 -7.60 -3.61 -0.30
CA ASN A 139 -7.19 -4.66 -1.24
C ASN A 139 -5.67 -4.90 -1.25
N GLY A 140 -4.88 -4.04 -0.62
CA GLY A 140 -3.44 -4.03 -0.83
C GLY A 140 -3.06 -3.52 -2.24
N ILE A 141 -1.83 -3.82 -2.64
CA ILE A 141 -1.32 -3.46 -3.98
C ILE A 141 -0.52 -4.66 -4.49
N ASP A 142 -1.08 -5.38 -5.45
CA ASP A 142 -0.44 -6.55 -6.05
C ASP A 142 0.95 -6.22 -6.58
N GLY A 143 1.91 -7.11 -6.35
CA GLY A 143 3.30 -6.97 -6.78
C GLY A 143 4.12 -5.91 -6.03
N SER A 144 3.56 -5.26 -5.00
CA SER A 144 4.26 -4.21 -4.26
C SER A 144 4.63 -4.57 -2.83
N GLY A 145 4.29 -5.75 -2.36
CA GLY A 145 4.49 -6.17 -0.96
C GLY A 145 3.55 -5.47 0.04
N MET A 146 2.63 -4.61 -0.38
CA MET A 146 1.57 -4.07 0.48
C MET A 146 0.40 -5.05 0.52
N PRO A 147 0.20 -5.79 1.62
CA PRO A 147 -0.88 -6.77 1.72
C PRO A 147 -2.24 -6.09 1.81
N GLU A 148 -3.31 -6.85 1.52
CA GLU A 148 -4.65 -6.44 1.86
C GLU A 148 -4.83 -6.30 3.38
N SER A 149 -5.80 -5.47 3.79
CA SER A 149 -6.16 -5.33 5.20
C SER A 149 -6.74 -6.63 5.76
N ASN A 150 -6.55 -6.84 7.06
CA ASN A 150 -7.18 -7.96 7.75
C ASN A 150 -8.70 -7.74 7.88
N LYS A 151 -9.46 -8.25 6.91
CA LYS A 151 -10.92 -8.10 6.81
C LYS A 151 -11.71 -8.74 7.97
N VAL A 152 -11.07 -9.59 8.77
CA VAL A 152 -11.68 -10.19 9.96
C VAL A 152 -11.51 -9.27 11.18
N ALA A 153 -10.39 -8.55 11.24
CA ALA A 153 -10.04 -7.70 12.40
C ALA A 153 -10.42 -6.23 12.20
N LEU A 154 -10.54 -5.75 10.96
CA LEU A 154 -10.85 -4.37 10.60
C LEU A 154 -12.18 -4.30 9.85
N ASN A 155 -13.09 -3.48 10.36
CA ASN A 155 -14.35 -3.18 9.69
C ASN A 155 -14.22 -1.95 8.78
N GLU A 156 -15.29 -1.56 8.10
CA GLU A 156 -15.31 -0.43 7.17
C GLU A 156 -15.01 0.91 7.85
N ASP A 157 -15.53 1.13 9.06
CA ASP A 157 -15.27 2.35 9.82
C ASP A 157 -13.79 2.46 10.21
N ASP A 158 -13.15 1.34 10.59
CA ASP A 158 -11.72 1.28 10.88
C ASP A 158 -10.87 1.67 9.67
N LEU A 159 -11.28 1.23 8.47
CA LEU A 159 -10.61 1.60 7.23
C LEU A 159 -10.74 3.09 6.93
N TRP A 160 -11.92 3.69 7.15
CA TRP A 160 -12.10 5.13 7.02
C TRP A 160 -11.29 5.93 8.06
N ASP A 161 -11.18 5.43 9.28
CA ASP A 161 -10.33 6.03 10.30
C ASP A 161 -8.85 6.01 9.89
N LEU A 162 -8.36 4.89 9.34
CA LEU A 162 -7.01 4.79 8.77
C LEU A 162 -6.81 5.75 7.60
N VAL A 163 -7.78 5.85 6.69
CA VAL A 163 -7.74 6.79 5.56
C VAL A 163 -7.62 8.24 6.05
N ASN A 164 -8.46 8.64 7.01
CA ASN A 164 -8.44 9.98 7.56
C ASN A 164 -7.10 10.29 8.25
N TYR A 165 -6.53 9.34 8.99
CA TYR A 165 -5.21 9.49 9.59
C TYR A 165 -4.12 9.70 8.53
N VAL A 166 -4.08 8.84 7.50
CA VAL A 166 -3.08 8.94 6.42
C VAL A 166 -3.20 10.26 5.65
N LEU A 167 -4.43 10.75 5.43
CA LEU A 167 -4.67 12.04 4.78
C LEU A 167 -4.20 13.24 5.60
N GLU A 168 -4.16 13.13 6.92
CA GLU A 168 -3.74 14.21 7.83
C GLU A 168 -2.21 14.28 7.99
N LEU A 169 -1.50 13.15 7.84
CA LEU A 169 -0.03 13.09 8.03
C LEU A 169 0.76 14.21 7.32
N PRO A 170 0.46 14.62 6.08
CA PRO A 170 1.19 15.70 5.40
C PRO A 170 1.03 17.08 6.06
N TYR A 171 0.03 17.25 6.88
CA TYR A 171 -0.29 18.52 7.54
C TYR A 171 0.22 18.61 8.98
N GLU A 172 0.69 17.51 9.55
CA GLU A 172 1.33 17.52 10.86
C GLU A 172 2.61 18.37 10.85
N ASP A 173 2.95 18.96 12.00
CA ASP A 173 4.15 19.80 12.14
C ASP A 173 5.45 19.09 11.73
N ALA A 174 5.54 17.79 12.01
CA ALA A 174 6.69 16.96 11.62
C ALA A 174 6.85 16.80 10.09
N SER A 175 5.85 17.16 9.29
CA SER A 175 5.86 17.08 7.83
C SER A 175 6.13 18.42 7.16
N ARG A 176 6.19 19.52 7.94
CA ARG A 176 6.44 20.88 7.42
C ARG A 176 7.91 21.08 7.04
N PRO A 177 8.19 21.87 5.99
CA PRO A 177 9.56 22.24 5.64
C PRO A 177 10.35 22.79 6.85
N GLY A 178 11.53 22.23 7.08
CA GLY A 178 12.38 22.58 8.22
C GLY A 178 12.18 21.70 9.46
N ASN A 179 11.03 21.05 9.61
CA ASN A 179 10.74 20.11 10.73
C ASN A 179 10.68 18.65 10.25
N GLU A 180 10.97 18.41 8.96
CA GLU A 180 10.83 17.09 8.37
C GLU A 180 11.69 16.05 9.06
N LEU A 181 11.05 14.96 9.42
CA LEU A 181 11.74 13.75 9.82
C LEU A 181 12.58 13.23 8.65
N ARG A 182 13.82 12.86 8.90
CA ARG A 182 14.72 12.31 7.88
C ARG A 182 14.82 10.81 8.04
N VAL A 183 14.71 10.10 6.92
CA VAL A 183 15.04 8.66 6.89
C VAL A 183 16.50 8.48 7.27
N ASN A 184 16.75 7.57 8.20
CA ASN A 184 18.13 7.21 8.56
C ASN A 184 18.73 6.36 7.43
N THR A 185 19.38 7.02 6.46
CA THR A 185 19.97 6.37 5.29
C THR A 185 21.18 5.47 5.61
N LYS A 186 21.63 5.42 6.85
CA LYS A 186 22.76 4.55 7.24
C LYS A 186 22.37 3.08 7.32
N GLU A 187 21.08 2.78 7.46
CA GLU A 187 20.55 1.41 7.53
C GLU A 187 20.09 0.86 6.17
N VAL A 188 20.13 1.68 5.12
CA VAL A 188 19.60 1.36 3.77
C VAL A 188 20.72 1.00 2.77
N ARG A 189 21.94 0.72 3.24
CA ARG A 189 23.08 0.32 2.37
C ARG A 189 23.44 -1.14 2.54
#